data_567773771eb04de415660838572cb31a
#
_entry.id   567773771eb04de415660838572cb31a
#
_cell.length_a   1.000
_cell.length_b   1.000
_cell.length_c   1.000
_cell.angle_alpha   90.00
_cell.angle_beta   90.00
_cell.angle_gamma   90.00
#
_symmetry.space_group_name_H-M   'P 1'
#
loop_
_entity.id
_entity.type
_entity.pdbx_description
1 polymer ?
#
loop_
_entity_poly.entity_id
_entity_poly.type
_entity_poly.pdbx_seq_one_letter_code
_entity_poly.pdbx_strand_id
1 'polypeptide(L)'
;MNKTPTTLIIMDGFGLRKETAGNAIANAKKPNLDRIFASNPGCKLSASGLDVGLPAGQMGNSEVGHTNIGAGRVVFQDLPRISKAIQDGDFFTNEAYVSAMDDCKAKGTALHVMGLLSDGGVHSHIEHIFALLDMAKQRGLSRVYIHAFLDGRDVPPSSGKDFVARLQAKCEALGNAKIGVISGRYYAMDRDKRWDRVQKAYDALVLGEGPFEPDPVNAVQKSYDAGVTDEFVVPVVCCKEAVIGGEDSVVFMNFRPDRAREITRCLVDPDFTDVERKKGFFPLHYVCTTEYDVTMPNVTVAFPHHKLTNIFGEYISKLGLTQLRIAETEKYAHVTFFFNGGVEQVFPGEDRVLIPSPKVPTYDLKPDMSAREVTDACVERIESGSYDVIILNFANCDMVGHTGVYEAARLAVETVDECVARVVEATSRMGGITLITADHGNADRMLEDDGVTPYTAHTTNPVPFYICLLYTSPSPRDYAA
;
A
#
# COMPACT_ATOMS: atom_id res chain seq x y z
N MET A 1 -28.20 -26.42 18.35
CA MET A 1 -28.49 -26.61 16.90
C MET A 1 -27.20 -26.52 16.15
N ASN A 2 -26.97 -27.43 15.24
CA ASN A 2 -25.81 -27.29 14.35
C ASN A 2 -25.97 -26.06 13.45
N LYS A 3 -24.91 -25.29 13.27
CA LYS A 3 -24.92 -24.10 12.43
C LYS A 3 -24.76 -24.48 10.95
N THR A 4 -25.31 -23.65 10.09
CA THR A 4 -25.16 -23.74 8.65
C THR A 4 -24.02 -22.81 8.21
N PRO A 5 -22.84 -23.32 7.91
CA PRO A 5 -21.66 -22.47 7.72
C PRO A 5 -21.64 -21.76 6.36
N THR A 6 -21.14 -20.52 6.34
CA THR A 6 -20.66 -19.87 5.13
C THR A 6 -19.14 -19.95 5.10
N THR A 7 -18.57 -20.63 4.12
CA THR A 7 -17.11 -20.81 4.00
C THR A 7 -16.57 -19.94 2.88
N LEU A 8 -15.65 -19.05 3.18
CA LEU A 8 -14.86 -18.30 2.18
C LEU A 8 -13.51 -18.99 2.01
N ILE A 9 -13.24 -19.45 0.80
CA ILE A 9 -11.95 -20.02 0.38
C ILE A 9 -11.20 -18.96 -0.43
N ILE A 10 -10.01 -18.59 0.01
CA ILE A 10 -9.08 -17.73 -0.71
C ILE A 10 -7.94 -18.59 -1.25
N MET A 11 -7.88 -18.74 -2.56
CA MET A 11 -6.79 -19.45 -3.26
C MET A 11 -5.70 -18.43 -3.59
N ASP A 12 -4.78 -18.22 -2.64
CA ASP A 12 -3.74 -17.21 -2.74
C ASP A 12 -2.93 -17.33 -4.04
N GLY A 13 -2.81 -16.24 -4.80
CA GLY A 13 -2.05 -16.24 -6.05
C GLY A 13 -2.74 -16.88 -7.26
N PHE A 14 -4.05 -17.19 -7.18
CA PHE A 14 -4.79 -17.86 -8.26
C PHE A 14 -5.39 -16.84 -9.23
N GLY A 15 -4.56 -16.33 -10.16
CA GLY A 15 -5.00 -15.41 -11.21
C GLY A 15 -5.68 -16.08 -12.41
N LEU A 16 -6.39 -15.29 -13.20
CA LEU A 16 -7.08 -15.71 -14.42
C LEU A 16 -6.43 -15.08 -15.65
N ARG A 17 -5.65 -15.86 -16.40
CA ARG A 17 -5.01 -15.46 -17.65
C ARG A 17 -5.47 -16.35 -18.79
N LYS A 18 -5.65 -15.76 -19.99
CA LYS A 18 -6.11 -16.51 -21.19
C LYS A 18 -4.99 -17.34 -21.83
N GLU A 19 -3.78 -16.80 -21.84
CA GLU A 19 -2.61 -17.45 -22.41
C GLU A 19 -2.25 -18.68 -21.58
N THR A 20 -1.98 -19.79 -22.26
CA THR A 20 -1.61 -21.06 -21.63
C THR A 20 -0.10 -21.21 -21.47
N ALA A 21 0.70 -20.55 -22.30
CA ALA A 21 2.15 -20.59 -22.19
C ALA A 21 2.60 -20.00 -20.84
N GLY A 22 3.37 -20.76 -20.07
CA GLY A 22 3.83 -20.36 -18.75
C GLY A 22 2.70 -20.16 -17.72
N ASN A 23 1.49 -20.68 -17.95
CA ASN A 23 0.36 -20.58 -17.05
C ASN A 23 0.15 -21.91 -16.31
N ALA A 24 0.61 -21.99 -15.06
CA ALA A 24 0.50 -23.18 -14.26
C ALA A 24 -0.97 -23.54 -13.93
N ILE A 25 -1.81 -22.50 -13.74
CA ILE A 25 -3.24 -22.68 -13.43
C ILE A 25 -3.99 -23.26 -14.63
N ALA A 26 -3.77 -22.72 -15.84
CA ALA A 26 -4.45 -23.20 -17.04
C ALA A 26 -4.05 -24.62 -17.42
N ASN A 27 -2.81 -25.02 -17.15
CA ASN A 27 -2.24 -26.30 -17.53
C ASN A 27 -2.29 -27.39 -16.43
N ALA A 28 -2.72 -27.03 -15.22
CA ALA A 28 -2.92 -27.99 -14.13
C ALA A 28 -4.13 -28.88 -14.37
N LYS A 29 -4.07 -30.11 -13.89
CA LYS A 29 -5.21 -31.03 -13.83
C LYS A 29 -6.08 -30.65 -12.64
N LYS A 30 -7.12 -29.86 -12.88
CA LYS A 30 -8.02 -29.34 -11.84
C LYS A 30 -9.51 -29.65 -12.11
N PRO A 31 -9.86 -30.96 -12.26
CA PRO A 31 -11.21 -31.35 -12.66
C PRO A 31 -12.30 -30.89 -11.68
N ASN A 32 -11.97 -30.73 -10.41
CA ASN A 32 -12.93 -30.29 -9.40
C ASN A 32 -13.23 -28.80 -9.53
N LEU A 33 -12.20 -27.95 -9.63
CA LEU A 33 -12.38 -26.51 -9.87
C LEU A 33 -13.07 -26.26 -11.22
N ASP A 34 -12.68 -26.98 -12.27
CA ASP A 34 -13.34 -26.87 -13.59
C ASP A 34 -14.83 -27.21 -13.50
N ARG A 35 -15.19 -28.27 -12.80
CA ARG A 35 -16.59 -28.64 -12.55
C ARG A 35 -17.31 -27.60 -11.69
N ILE A 36 -16.70 -27.16 -10.59
CA ILE A 36 -17.29 -26.14 -9.69
C ILE A 36 -17.55 -24.84 -10.45
N PHE A 37 -16.58 -24.35 -11.24
CA PHE A 37 -16.71 -23.11 -12.00
C PHE A 37 -17.70 -23.22 -13.14
N ALA A 38 -17.84 -24.39 -13.75
CA ALA A 38 -18.83 -24.61 -14.82
C ALA A 38 -20.27 -24.73 -14.30
N SER A 39 -20.47 -25.17 -13.05
CA SER A 39 -21.79 -25.48 -12.50
C SER A 39 -22.34 -24.43 -11.53
N ASN A 40 -21.58 -23.42 -11.19
CA ASN A 40 -21.97 -22.41 -10.21
C ASN A 40 -21.87 -20.99 -10.78
N PRO A 41 -22.69 -20.04 -10.30
CA PRO A 41 -22.58 -18.65 -10.70
C PRO A 41 -21.26 -18.04 -10.23
N GLY A 42 -20.63 -17.28 -11.10
CA GLY A 42 -19.37 -16.62 -10.80
C GLY A 42 -19.09 -15.42 -11.68
N CYS A 43 -18.09 -14.65 -11.28
CA CYS A 43 -17.58 -13.51 -12.02
C CYS A 43 -16.06 -13.40 -11.84
N LYS A 44 -15.47 -12.42 -12.51
CA LYS A 44 -14.07 -12.04 -12.32
C LYS A 44 -14.01 -10.77 -11.48
N LEU A 45 -13.08 -10.70 -10.56
CA LEU A 45 -12.77 -9.51 -9.79
C LEU A 45 -11.43 -8.93 -10.23
N SER A 46 -11.34 -7.62 -10.27
CA SER A 46 -10.05 -6.94 -10.38
C SER A 46 -9.27 -7.13 -9.08
N ALA A 47 -7.96 -7.43 -9.21
CA ALA A 47 -7.07 -7.68 -8.08
C ALA A 47 -5.80 -6.81 -8.13
N SER A 48 -5.82 -5.69 -8.88
CA SER A 48 -4.66 -4.83 -9.09
C SER A 48 -5.07 -3.36 -9.29
N GLY A 49 -4.11 -2.47 -9.17
CA GLY A 49 -4.28 -1.05 -9.44
C GLY A 49 -5.35 -0.37 -8.58
N LEU A 50 -5.98 0.66 -9.11
CA LEU A 50 -6.93 1.50 -8.37
C LEU A 50 -8.15 0.75 -7.84
N ASP A 51 -8.56 -0.32 -8.51
CA ASP A 51 -9.71 -1.13 -8.11
C ASP A 51 -9.51 -1.80 -6.73
N VAL A 52 -8.26 -1.95 -6.30
CA VAL A 52 -7.90 -2.50 -4.98
C VAL A 52 -7.17 -1.50 -4.09
N GLY A 53 -7.16 -0.22 -4.46
CA GLY A 53 -6.55 0.85 -3.68
C GLY A 53 -5.03 0.99 -3.84
N LEU A 54 -4.47 0.41 -4.89
CA LEU A 54 -3.06 0.53 -5.29
C LEU A 54 -2.91 1.55 -6.43
N PRO A 55 -1.70 2.07 -6.69
CA PRO A 55 -1.41 2.86 -7.88
C PRO A 55 -1.83 2.14 -9.18
N ALA A 56 -2.19 2.91 -10.21
CA ALA A 56 -2.57 2.36 -11.51
C ALA A 56 -1.46 1.47 -12.08
N GLY A 57 -1.84 0.28 -12.54
CA GLY A 57 -0.91 -0.71 -13.11
C GLY A 57 -0.09 -1.50 -12.09
N GLN A 58 -0.20 -1.20 -10.80
CA GLN A 58 0.50 -1.96 -9.76
C GLN A 58 -0.24 -3.29 -9.49
N MET A 59 0.52 -4.40 -9.49
CA MET A 59 0.00 -5.71 -9.15
C MET A 59 -0.47 -5.78 -7.69
N GLY A 60 -1.53 -6.54 -7.44
CA GLY A 60 -2.00 -6.83 -6.09
C GLY A 60 -1.01 -7.63 -5.27
N ASN A 61 -1.30 -7.76 -4.00
CA ASN A 61 -0.56 -8.60 -3.06
C ASN A 61 -1.49 -9.10 -1.95
N SER A 62 -1.04 -10.09 -1.18
CA SER A 62 -1.86 -10.74 -0.18
C SER A 62 -2.31 -9.80 0.94
N GLU A 63 -1.46 -8.83 1.35
CA GLU A 63 -1.82 -7.84 2.39
C GLU A 63 -3.02 -6.99 1.95
N VAL A 64 -2.94 -6.41 0.75
CA VAL A 64 -4.00 -5.56 0.18
C VAL A 64 -5.26 -6.36 -0.11
N GLY A 65 -5.14 -7.54 -0.72
CA GLY A 65 -6.27 -8.40 -1.06
C GLY A 65 -7.06 -8.81 0.19
N HIS A 66 -6.39 -9.33 1.21
CA HIS A 66 -7.04 -9.74 2.47
C HIS A 66 -7.59 -8.56 3.24
N THR A 67 -6.90 -7.39 3.25
CA THR A 67 -7.42 -6.18 3.88
C THR A 67 -8.71 -5.72 3.21
N ASN A 68 -8.78 -5.70 1.88
CA ASN A 68 -9.99 -5.30 1.15
C ASN A 68 -11.15 -6.26 1.36
N ILE A 69 -10.89 -7.57 1.31
CA ILE A 69 -11.92 -8.60 1.59
C ILE A 69 -12.44 -8.44 3.02
N GLY A 70 -11.55 -8.32 4.00
CA GLY A 70 -11.90 -8.15 5.41
C GLY A 70 -12.59 -6.82 5.72
N ALA A 71 -12.23 -5.75 5.01
CA ALA A 71 -12.88 -4.44 5.16
C ALA A 71 -14.24 -4.36 4.46
N GLY A 72 -14.51 -5.25 3.47
CA GLY A 72 -15.70 -5.19 2.63
C GLY A 72 -15.77 -3.94 1.75
N ARG A 73 -14.65 -3.31 1.50
CA ARG A 73 -14.49 -2.10 0.68
C ARG A 73 -13.05 -1.93 0.23
N VAL A 74 -12.82 -1.12 -0.81
CA VAL A 74 -11.47 -0.76 -1.26
C VAL A 74 -10.79 0.12 -0.20
N VAL A 75 -9.63 -0.34 0.28
CA VAL A 75 -8.78 0.39 1.22
C VAL A 75 -7.61 0.98 0.44
N PHE A 76 -7.68 2.27 0.18
CA PHE A 76 -6.64 2.97 -0.58
C PHE A 76 -5.35 3.12 0.22
N GLN A 77 -4.22 2.77 -0.38
CA GLN A 77 -2.90 3.15 0.13
C GLN A 77 -2.69 4.67 0.00
N ASP A 78 -1.69 5.22 0.69
CA ASP A 78 -1.53 6.68 0.80
C ASP A 78 -1.41 7.39 -0.55
N LEU A 79 -0.62 6.89 -1.49
CA LEU A 79 -0.47 7.50 -2.82
C LEU A 79 -1.82 7.61 -3.57
N PRO A 80 -2.55 6.52 -3.84
CA PRO A 80 -3.84 6.62 -4.53
C PRO A 80 -4.92 7.30 -3.68
N ARG A 81 -4.85 7.23 -2.33
CA ARG A 81 -5.76 7.93 -1.42
C ARG A 81 -5.65 9.45 -1.57
N ILE A 82 -4.42 9.98 -1.57
CA ILE A 82 -4.17 11.41 -1.73
C ILE A 82 -4.51 11.84 -3.16
N SER A 83 -4.12 11.06 -4.18
CA SER A 83 -4.45 11.33 -5.57
C SER A 83 -5.97 11.37 -5.79
N LYS A 84 -6.72 10.44 -5.17
CA LYS A 84 -8.17 10.44 -5.21
C LYS A 84 -8.76 11.66 -4.52
N ALA A 85 -8.26 12.04 -3.35
CA ALA A 85 -8.71 13.26 -2.67
C ALA A 85 -8.49 14.52 -3.51
N ILE A 86 -7.41 14.59 -4.30
CA ILE A 86 -7.18 15.68 -5.25
C ILE A 86 -8.22 15.66 -6.38
N GLN A 87 -8.51 14.50 -6.95
CA GLN A 87 -9.50 14.34 -8.02
C GLN A 87 -10.93 14.69 -7.57
N ASP A 88 -11.31 14.24 -6.36
CA ASP A 88 -12.63 14.46 -5.79
C ASP A 88 -12.81 15.89 -5.24
N GLY A 89 -11.69 16.62 -5.03
CA GLY A 89 -11.71 17.98 -4.47
C GLY A 89 -11.52 18.05 -2.95
N ASP A 90 -11.60 16.94 -2.24
CA ASP A 90 -11.48 16.86 -0.77
C ASP A 90 -10.11 17.32 -0.26
N PHE A 91 -9.06 17.16 -1.08
CA PHE A 91 -7.71 17.66 -0.77
C PHE A 91 -7.71 19.17 -0.49
N PHE A 92 -8.49 19.94 -1.25
CA PHE A 92 -8.54 21.40 -1.18
C PHE A 92 -9.35 21.93 0.02
N THR A 93 -10.03 21.03 0.73
CA THR A 93 -10.77 21.31 1.96
C THR A 93 -10.16 20.65 3.19
N ASN A 94 -9.01 19.96 3.05
CA ASN A 94 -8.34 19.28 4.15
C ASN A 94 -8.00 20.26 5.28
N GLU A 95 -8.55 20.02 6.46
CA GLU A 95 -8.50 20.94 7.61
C GLU A 95 -7.07 21.29 8.04
N ALA A 96 -6.12 20.35 7.99
CA ALA A 96 -4.74 20.60 8.37
C ALA A 96 -4.04 21.55 7.39
N TYR A 97 -4.22 21.34 6.09
CA TYR A 97 -3.67 22.26 5.08
C TYR A 97 -4.35 23.63 5.11
N VAL A 98 -5.67 23.64 5.26
CA VAL A 98 -6.46 24.89 5.40
C VAL A 98 -5.96 25.68 6.60
N SER A 99 -5.84 25.05 7.77
CA SER A 99 -5.39 25.68 9.01
C SER A 99 -3.98 26.28 8.87
N ALA A 100 -3.03 25.56 8.28
CA ALA A 100 -1.67 26.06 8.05
C ALA A 100 -1.65 27.28 7.12
N MET A 101 -2.47 27.29 6.07
CA MET A 101 -2.56 28.40 5.13
C MET A 101 -3.25 29.62 5.73
N ASP A 102 -4.30 29.40 6.52
CA ASP A 102 -5.00 30.49 7.21
C ASP A 102 -4.14 31.13 8.29
N ASP A 103 -3.30 30.34 8.98
CA ASP A 103 -2.31 30.84 9.93
C ASP A 103 -1.29 31.77 9.26
N CYS A 104 -0.74 31.33 8.10
CA CYS A 104 0.15 32.20 7.30
C CYS A 104 -0.51 33.54 6.93
N LYS A 105 -1.78 33.50 6.54
CA LYS A 105 -2.51 34.74 6.18
C LYS A 105 -2.74 35.65 7.37
N ALA A 106 -3.13 35.07 8.50
CA ALA A 106 -3.41 35.83 9.72
C ALA A 106 -2.17 36.51 10.29
N LYS A 107 -1.03 35.81 10.25
CA LYS A 107 0.25 36.30 10.78
C LYS A 107 1.09 37.06 9.74
N GLY A 108 0.76 37.00 8.46
CA GLY A 108 1.56 37.54 7.38
C GLY A 108 2.91 36.80 7.21
N THR A 109 2.97 35.52 7.53
CA THR A 109 4.16 34.66 7.43
C THR A 109 4.20 33.87 6.13
N ALA A 110 5.19 33.00 5.92
CA ALA A 110 5.34 32.20 4.72
C ALA A 110 4.81 30.77 4.90
N LEU A 111 4.37 30.16 3.79
CA LEU A 111 4.15 28.73 3.69
C LEU A 111 5.39 28.08 3.08
N HIS A 112 5.98 27.13 3.78
CA HIS A 112 7.06 26.28 3.29
C HIS A 112 6.53 24.90 2.93
N VAL A 113 6.76 24.46 1.70
CA VAL A 113 6.39 23.15 1.20
C VAL A 113 7.66 22.35 0.97
N MET A 114 7.82 21.22 1.61
CA MET A 114 8.98 20.38 1.42
C MET A 114 8.56 18.94 1.05
N GLY A 115 9.42 18.22 0.33
CA GLY A 115 9.15 16.86 -0.08
C GLY A 115 10.06 16.35 -1.19
N LEU A 116 10.03 15.03 -1.39
CA LEU A 116 10.73 14.37 -2.48
C LEU A 116 10.07 14.74 -3.81
N LEU A 117 10.85 15.32 -4.71
CA LEU A 117 10.37 15.84 -6.01
C LEU A 117 10.60 14.81 -7.11
N SER A 118 9.69 13.87 -7.26
CA SER A 118 9.69 12.90 -8.38
C SER A 118 8.26 12.38 -8.62
N ASP A 119 8.10 11.58 -9.67
CA ASP A 119 6.88 10.82 -9.98
C ASP A 119 6.99 9.33 -9.60
N GLY A 120 8.05 8.94 -8.92
CA GLY A 120 8.29 7.56 -8.49
C GLY A 120 7.24 7.00 -7.52
N GLY A 121 6.52 7.86 -6.79
CA GLY A 121 5.38 7.46 -5.98
C GLY A 121 5.68 6.59 -4.76
N VAL A 122 6.95 6.51 -4.33
CA VAL A 122 7.36 5.70 -3.17
C VAL A 122 7.27 6.48 -1.87
N HIS A 123 7.71 7.73 -1.85
CA HIS A 123 7.71 8.59 -0.66
C HIS A 123 6.81 9.80 -0.80
N SER A 124 6.68 10.31 -2.02
CA SER A 124 5.94 11.50 -2.40
C SER A 124 5.55 11.40 -3.87
N HIS A 125 4.78 12.35 -4.37
CA HIS A 125 4.49 12.48 -5.78
C HIS A 125 4.42 13.95 -6.19
N ILE A 126 5.07 14.32 -7.30
CA ILE A 126 5.16 15.71 -7.76
C ILE A 126 3.78 16.37 -7.96
N GLU A 127 2.77 15.61 -8.45
CA GLU A 127 1.42 16.14 -8.66
C GLU A 127 0.73 16.50 -7.33
N HIS A 128 1.08 15.85 -6.21
CA HIS A 128 0.55 16.22 -4.89
C HIS A 128 1.15 17.57 -4.43
N ILE A 129 2.44 17.79 -4.71
CA ILE A 129 3.09 19.07 -4.46
C ILE A 129 2.41 20.17 -5.31
N PHE A 130 2.16 19.92 -6.59
CA PHE A 130 1.47 20.86 -7.47
C PHE A 130 0.06 21.18 -6.99
N ALA A 131 -0.71 20.19 -6.54
CA ALA A 131 -2.04 20.39 -5.97
C ALA A 131 -2.00 21.30 -4.72
N LEU A 132 -1.00 21.11 -3.84
CA LEU A 132 -0.85 21.97 -2.66
C LEU A 132 -0.49 23.43 -3.05
N LEU A 133 0.33 23.63 -4.09
CA LEU A 133 0.66 24.95 -4.61
C LEU A 133 -0.58 25.63 -5.24
N ASP A 134 -1.41 24.89 -5.97
CA ASP A 134 -2.69 25.36 -6.50
C ASP A 134 -3.64 25.78 -5.37
N MET A 135 -3.73 24.96 -4.31
CA MET A 135 -4.50 25.29 -3.11
C MET A 135 -4.02 26.57 -2.45
N ALA A 136 -2.71 26.71 -2.27
CA ALA A 136 -2.11 27.93 -1.70
C ALA A 136 -2.43 29.20 -2.54
N LYS A 137 -2.41 29.08 -3.87
CA LYS A 137 -2.80 30.16 -4.78
C LYS A 137 -4.29 30.49 -4.67
N GLN A 138 -5.16 29.47 -4.70
CA GLN A 138 -6.63 29.64 -4.56
C GLN A 138 -6.98 30.33 -3.24
N ARG A 139 -6.27 30.01 -2.17
CA ARG A 139 -6.45 30.64 -0.85
C ARG A 139 -5.81 32.02 -0.72
N GLY A 140 -5.11 32.50 -1.75
CA GLY A 140 -4.55 33.85 -1.83
C GLY A 140 -3.28 34.07 -0.99
N LEU A 141 -2.46 33.03 -0.78
CA LEU A 141 -1.15 33.20 -0.14
C LEU A 141 -0.20 33.93 -1.10
N SER A 142 0.56 34.88 -0.56
CA SER A 142 1.51 35.70 -1.33
C SER A 142 2.95 35.18 -1.27
N ARG A 143 3.29 34.39 -0.27
CA ARG A 143 4.65 33.85 -0.04
C ARG A 143 4.63 32.36 0.19
N VAL A 144 5.01 31.59 -0.83
CA VAL A 144 5.13 30.14 -0.78
C VAL A 144 6.55 29.75 -1.22
N TYR A 145 7.24 29.00 -0.39
CA TYR A 145 8.59 28.52 -0.68
C TYR A 145 8.62 27.01 -0.73
N ILE A 146 9.28 26.46 -1.77
CA ILE A 146 9.38 25.02 -1.96
C ILE A 146 10.82 24.58 -1.68
N HIS A 147 10.98 23.58 -0.82
CA HIS A 147 12.23 22.91 -0.55
C HIS A 147 12.18 21.53 -1.22
N ALA A 148 12.78 21.44 -2.40
CA ALA A 148 12.70 20.26 -3.26
C ALA A 148 13.81 19.26 -2.92
N PHE A 149 13.44 18.05 -2.49
CA PHE A 149 14.39 16.97 -2.28
C PHE A 149 14.45 16.11 -3.53
N LEU A 150 15.67 15.87 -4.05
CA LEU A 150 15.88 15.11 -5.29
C LEU A 150 15.99 13.62 -4.97
N ASP A 151 15.45 12.80 -5.85
CA ASP A 151 15.28 11.37 -5.67
C ASP A 151 16.50 10.56 -6.16
N GLY A 152 16.59 10.26 -7.43
CA GLY A 152 17.65 9.49 -8.05
C GLY A 152 17.78 8.03 -7.60
N ARG A 153 16.80 7.52 -6.83
CA ARG A 153 16.77 6.15 -6.31
C ARG A 153 15.52 5.40 -6.70
N ASP A 154 14.36 6.04 -6.58
CA ASP A 154 13.06 5.48 -6.98
C ASP A 154 12.70 5.87 -8.42
N VAL A 155 13.49 6.76 -9.02
CA VAL A 155 13.50 7.18 -10.41
C VAL A 155 14.95 7.23 -10.92
N PRO A 156 15.20 7.37 -12.26
CA PRO A 156 16.57 7.43 -12.80
C PRO A 156 17.43 8.49 -12.10
N PRO A 157 18.73 8.21 -11.88
CA PRO A 157 19.59 8.99 -10.98
C PRO A 157 19.92 10.41 -11.45
N SER A 158 19.55 10.80 -12.67
CA SER A 158 19.76 12.14 -13.26
C SER A 158 18.48 12.71 -13.87
N SER A 159 17.31 12.35 -13.35
CA SER A 159 16.00 12.85 -13.78
C SER A 159 15.55 14.11 -13.01
N GLY A 160 16.19 14.43 -11.88
CA GLY A 160 15.81 15.50 -10.99
C GLY A 160 15.81 16.88 -11.65
N LYS A 161 16.69 17.12 -12.60
CA LYS A 161 16.73 18.38 -13.37
C LYS A 161 15.39 18.67 -14.07
N ASP A 162 14.78 17.65 -14.69
CA ASP A 162 13.51 17.80 -15.40
C ASP A 162 12.37 18.05 -14.42
N PHE A 163 12.35 17.36 -13.26
CA PHE A 163 11.38 17.62 -12.21
C PHE A 163 11.51 19.03 -11.63
N VAL A 164 12.73 19.53 -11.42
CA VAL A 164 12.98 20.91 -10.97
C VAL A 164 12.52 21.92 -12.01
N ALA A 165 12.76 21.68 -13.29
CA ALA A 165 12.28 22.55 -14.37
C ALA A 165 10.73 22.59 -14.41
N ARG A 166 10.04 21.46 -14.24
CA ARG A 166 8.58 21.39 -14.12
C ARG A 166 8.08 22.17 -12.91
N LEU A 167 8.74 22.05 -11.77
CA LEU A 167 8.39 22.79 -10.56
C LEU A 167 8.61 24.30 -10.73
N GLN A 168 9.71 24.71 -11.33
CA GLN A 168 10.01 26.11 -11.63
C GLN A 168 8.94 26.71 -12.53
N ALA A 169 8.60 26.06 -13.63
CA ALA A 169 7.53 26.49 -14.53
C ALA A 169 6.17 26.61 -13.79
N LYS A 170 5.86 25.68 -12.88
CA LYS A 170 4.66 25.76 -12.04
C LYS A 170 4.69 26.98 -11.12
N CYS A 171 5.81 27.26 -10.46
CA CYS A 171 5.98 28.43 -9.59
C CYS A 171 5.82 29.74 -10.36
N GLU A 172 6.41 29.82 -11.55
CA GLU A 172 6.31 30.99 -12.44
C GLU A 172 4.86 31.23 -12.88
N ALA A 173 4.13 30.18 -13.27
CA ALA A 173 2.73 30.27 -13.65
C ALA A 173 1.82 30.75 -12.50
N LEU A 174 2.12 30.35 -11.27
CA LEU A 174 1.37 30.75 -10.08
C LEU A 174 1.73 32.18 -9.61
N GLY A 175 2.98 32.58 -9.76
CA GLY A 175 3.48 33.91 -9.43
C GLY A 175 3.59 34.26 -7.93
N ASN A 176 3.26 33.33 -7.04
CA ASN A 176 3.34 33.49 -5.59
C ASN A 176 4.28 32.47 -4.91
N ALA A 177 4.95 31.64 -5.69
CA ALA A 177 5.78 30.54 -5.22
C ALA A 177 7.20 30.64 -5.78
N LYS A 178 8.20 30.20 -5.00
CA LYS A 178 9.62 30.15 -5.39
C LYS A 178 10.27 28.88 -4.83
N ILE A 179 11.24 28.33 -5.56
CA ILE A 179 12.09 27.25 -5.03
C ILE A 179 13.10 27.85 -4.06
N GLY A 180 13.10 27.41 -2.82
CA GLY A 180 13.98 27.90 -1.75
C GLY A 180 15.30 27.15 -1.65
N VAL A 181 15.20 25.83 -1.51
CA VAL A 181 16.34 24.93 -1.35
C VAL A 181 16.16 23.70 -2.27
N ILE A 182 17.25 23.26 -2.88
CA ILE A 182 17.37 21.95 -3.53
C ILE A 182 18.34 21.11 -2.71
N SER A 183 17.98 19.86 -2.41
CA SER A 183 18.83 18.94 -1.65
C SER A 183 18.63 17.53 -2.14
N GLY A 184 19.68 16.75 -2.33
CA GLY A 184 19.55 15.31 -2.51
C GLY A 184 18.93 14.64 -1.27
N ARG A 185 18.15 13.58 -1.50
CA ARG A 185 17.50 12.80 -0.42
C ARG A 185 18.51 12.21 0.58
N TYR A 186 19.75 12.01 0.19
CA TYR A 186 20.85 11.58 1.04
C TYR A 186 21.05 12.46 2.28
N TYR A 187 20.77 13.76 2.17
CA TYR A 187 20.88 14.74 3.26
C TYR A 187 19.55 15.01 3.95
N ALA A 188 18.51 15.31 3.18
CA ALA A 188 17.23 15.76 3.71
C ALA A 188 16.29 14.62 4.13
N MET A 189 16.61 13.38 3.75
CA MET A 189 15.76 12.21 3.99
C MET A 189 16.60 11.03 4.52
N ASP A 190 17.53 11.30 5.42
CA ASP A 190 18.25 10.26 6.15
C ASP A 190 17.29 9.48 7.06
N ARG A 191 17.62 8.23 7.38
CA ARG A 191 16.90 7.37 8.31
C ARG A 191 17.82 6.54 9.20
N ASP A 192 19.13 6.78 9.07
CA ASP A 192 20.19 5.98 9.71
C ASP A 192 20.90 6.78 10.80
N LYS A 193 20.27 7.90 11.28
CA LYS A 193 20.78 8.82 12.30
C LYS A 193 22.15 9.42 11.95
N ARG A 194 22.35 9.69 10.67
CA ARG A 194 23.54 10.39 10.18
C ARG A 194 23.31 11.90 10.29
N TRP A 195 23.41 12.38 11.52
CA TRP A 195 23.13 13.78 11.85
C TRP A 195 24.05 14.76 11.13
N ASP A 196 25.26 14.34 10.75
CA ASP A 196 26.18 15.07 9.90
C ASP A 196 25.60 15.41 8.51
N ARG A 197 24.70 14.56 8.00
CA ARG A 197 23.97 14.79 6.75
C ARG A 197 22.76 15.66 6.98
N VAL A 198 21.94 15.32 7.97
CA VAL A 198 20.70 16.02 8.31
C VAL A 198 21.02 17.48 8.67
N GLN A 199 22.12 17.74 9.39
CA GLN A 199 22.58 19.08 9.73
C GLN A 199 22.74 19.99 8.51
N LYS A 200 23.32 19.49 7.42
CA LYS A 200 23.50 20.28 6.18
C LYS A 200 22.16 20.68 5.56
N ALA A 201 21.19 19.75 5.55
CA ALA A 201 19.85 20.06 5.06
C ALA A 201 19.15 21.07 5.99
N TYR A 202 19.23 20.85 7.31
CA TYR A 202 18.68 21.76 8.32
C TYR A 202 19.26 23.16 8.20
N ASP A 203 20.58 23.30 8.08
CA ASP A 203 21.26 24.60 7.95
C ASP A 203 20.84 25.35 6.68
N ALA A 204 20.67 24.64 5.57
CA ALA A 204 20.15 25.25 4.34
C ALA A 204 18.70 25.73 4.48
N LEU A 205 17.86 24.94 5.14
CA LEU A 205 16.42 25.22 5.34
C LEU A 205 16.20 26.37 6.33
N VAL A 206 16.94 26.38 7.46
CA VAL A 206 16.66 27.27 8.61
C VAL A 206 17.59 28.46 8.65
N LEU A 207 18.83 28.32 8.21
CA LEU A 207 19.84 29.37 8.25
C LEU A 207 20.09 30.00 6.88
N GLY A 208 19.72 29.33 5.79
CA GLY A 208 20.11 29.72 4.43
C GLY A 208 21.61 29.52 4.17
N GLU A 209 22.24 28.62 4.95
CA GLU A 209 23.66 28.29 4.81
C GLU A 209 23.87 27.20 3.77
N GLY A 210 24.82 27.40 2.86
CA GLY A 210 25.17 26.46 1.80
C GLY A 210 25.58 27.17 0.49
N PRO A 211 25.93 26.44 -0.54
CA PRO A 211 26.12 26.98 -1.89
C PRO A 211 24.87 27.76 -2.33
N PHE A 212 25.09 28.88 -3.01
CA PHE A 212 23.99 29.74 -3.51
C PHE A 212 23.96 29.71 -5.04
N GLU A 213 22.82 29.34 -5.60
CA GLU A 213 22.54 29.39 -7.04
C GLU A 213 21.07 29.79 -7.26
N PRO A 214 20.81 31.01 -7.75
CA PRO A 214 19.43 31.53 -7.88
C PRO A 214 18.61 30.84 -8.97
N ASP A 215 19.25 30.16 -9.92
CA ASP A 215 18.58 29.31 -10.91
C ASP A 215 18.56 27.86 -10.42
N PRO A 216 17.40 27.33 -10.01
CA PRO A 216 17.29 25.98 -9.48
C PRO A 216 17.68 24.89 -10.48
N VAL A 217 17.38 25.08 -11.77
CA VAL A 217 17.72 24.12 -12.82
C VAL A 217 19.23 24.10 -13.04
N ASN A 218 19.87 25.28 -13.02
CA ASN A 218 21.31 25.40 -13.10
C ASN A 218 22.03 24.81 -11.87
N ALA A 219 21.42 24.92 -10.68
CA ALA A 219 21.94 24.30 -9.46
C ALA A 219 22.11 22.77 -9.63
N VAL A 220 21.10 22.11 -10.19
CA VAL A 220 21.16 20.67 -10.47
C VAL A 220 22.18 20.36 -11.60
N GLN A 221 22.19 21.19 -12.66
CA GLN A 221 23.15 21.00 -13.75
C GLN A 221 24.60 21.07 -13.26
N LYS A 222 24.93 22.05 -12.43
CA LYS A 222 26.26 22.16 -11.82
C LYS A 222 26.66 20.94 -11.01
N SER A 223 25.70 20.31 -10.33
CA SER A 223 25.93 19.08 -9.59
C SER A 223 26.28 17.92 -10.56
N TYR A 224 25.53 17.80 -11.67
CA TYR A 224 25.81 16.79 -12.70
C TYR A 224 27.16 17.01 -13.39
N ASP A 225 27.51 18.26 -13.67
CA ASP A 225 28.81 18.62 -14.25
C ASP A 225 29.99 18.25 -13.31
N ALA A 226 29.74 18.23 -12.01
CA ALA A 226 30.67 17.75 -10.98
C ALA A 226 30.60 16.21 -10.74
N GLY A 227 29.83 15.47 -11.53
CA GLY A 227 29.67 14.02 -11.40
C GLY A 227 28.77 13.56 -10.24
N VAL A 228 28.00 14.47 -9.66
CA VAL A 228 27.11 14.18 -8.53
C VAL A 228 25.66 14.10 -9.02
N THR A 229 25.03 12.93 -8.86
CA THR A 229 23.65 12.65 -9.25
C THR A 229 22.63 13.09 -8.18
N ASP A 230 21.35 13.04 -8.51
CA ASP A 230 20.22 13.55 -7.73
C ASP A 230 20.27 13.20 -6.24
N GLU A 231 20.45 11.94 -5.92
CA GLU A 231 20.43 11.45 -4.52
C GLU A 231 21.45 12.19 -3.64
N PHE A 232 22.59 12.57 -4.21
CA PHE A 232 23.76 13.09 -3.49
C PHE A 232 23.97 14.60 -3.66
N VAL A 233 23.05 15.31 -4.28
CA VAL A 233 23.14 16.78 -4.45
C VAL A 233 23.24 17.42 -3.07
N VAL A 234 24.36 18.11 -2.82
CA VAL A 234 24.55 18.86 -1.58
C VAL A 234 23.49 19.98 -1.49
N PRO A 235 22.91 20.27 -0.31
CA PRO A 235 21.91 21.31 -0.19
C PRO A 235 22.37 22.65 -0.79
N VAL A 236 21.62 23.18 -1.76
CA VAL A 236 21.85 24.45 -2.45
C VAL A 236 20.70 25.39 -2.15
N VAL A 237 21.04 26.60 -1.69
CA VAL A 237 20.07 27.69 -1.49
C VAL A 237 19.81 28.38 -2.82
N CYS A 238 18.52 28.42 -3.24
CA CYS A 238 18.12 29.07 -4.50
C CYS A 238 17.42 30.42 -4.24
N CYS A 239 16.82 30.59 -3.05
CA CYS A 239 16.15 31.83 -2.65
C CYS A 239 16.52 32.16 -1.19
N LYS A 240 17.19 33.28 -0.97
CA LYS A 240 17.66 33.67 0.39
C LYS A 240 16.51 34.05 1.35
N GLU A 241 15.39 34.50 0.82
CA GLU A 241 14.20 34.80 1.60
C GLU A 241 13.41 33.57 2.04
N ALA A 242 13.73 32.39 1.48
CA ALA A 242 13.03 31.13 1.74
C ALA A 242 13.53 30.39 2.99
N VAL A 243 14.02 31.13 3.97
CA VAL A 243 14.48 30.57 5.25
C VAL A 243 13.29 30.32 6.14
N ILE A 244 13.17 29.10 6.67
CA ILE A 244 12.13 28.75 7.65
C ILE A 244 12.39 29.50 8.96
N GLY A 245 11.42 30.30 9.40
CA GLY A 245 11.48 31.11 10.60
C GLY A 245 10.36 30.78 11.58
N GLY A 246 10.44 31.38 12.78
CA GLY A 246 9.39 31.23 13.77
C GLY A 246 8.04 31.74 13.23
N GLU A 247 6.98 30.99 13.57
CA GLU A 247 5.60 31.22 13.16
C GLU A 247 5.27 31.00 11.68
N ASP A 248 6.24 30.56 10.84
CA ASP A 248 5.93 30.09 9.52
C ASP A 248 5.15 28.76 9.58
N SER A 249 4.41 28.46 8.52
CA SER A 249 3.79 27.15 8.35
C SER A 249 4.65 26.27 7.43
N VAL A 250 4.79 25.01 7.80
CA VAL A 250 5.54 24.02 7.02
C VAL A 250 4.62 22.85 6.68
N VAL A 251 4.57 22.45 5.42
CA VAL A 251 3.88 21.23 4.97
C VAL A 251 4.90 20.29 4.37
N PHE A 252 5.04 19.08 4.95
CA PHE A 252 5.89 18.04 4.40
C PHE A 252 5.05 17.06 3.59
N MET A 253 5.23 17.04 2.27
CA MET A 253 4.41 16.32 1.31
C MET A 253 4.72 14.82 1.17
N ASN A 254 5.72 14.32 1.88
CA ASN A 254 5.98 12.89 1.91
C ASN A 254 4.84 12.15 2.64
N PHE A 255 4.35 11.07 2.04
CA PHE A 255 3.35 10.20 2.67
C PHE A 255 3.97 8.94 3.28
N ARG A 256 5.19 8.54 2.92
CA ARG A 256 5.92 7.45 3.56
C ARG A 256 6.78 7.98 4.70
N PRO A 257 6.61 7.45 5.93
CA PRO A 257 7.16 8.08 7.14
C PRO A 257 8.65 7.84 7.39
N ASP A 258 9.22 6.69 6.96
CA ASP A 258 10.53 6.21 7.40
C ASP A 258 11.68 7.21 7.21
N ARG A 259 11.67 7.99 6.12
CA ARG A 259 12.68 9.00 5.79
C ARG A 259 12.25 10.44 6.05
N ALA A 260 11.02 10.64 6.56
CA ALA A 260 10.54 11.97 6.91
C ALA A 260 10.77 12.30 8.39
N ARG A 261 10.96 11.28 9.24
CA ARG A 261 11.03 11.43 10.71
C ARG A 261 12.15 12.32 11.18
N GLU A 262 13.37 12.11 10.68
CA GLU A 262 14.57 12.77 11.23
C GLU A 262 14.53 14.28 11.04
N ILE A 263 14.39 14.77 9.81
CA ILE A 263 14.34 16.21 9.53
C ILE A 263 13.11 16.87 10.17
N THR A 264 11.97 16.15 10.24
CA THR A 264 10.78 16.67 10.94
C THR A 264 11.09 16.86 12.42
N ARG A 265 11.67 15.85 13.09
CA ARG A 265 12.01 15.95 14.51
C ARG A 265 12.99 17.10 14.80
N CYS A 266 13.95 17.34 13.91
CA CYS A 266 14.84 18.49 14.01
C CYS A 266 14.10 19.82 14.02
N LEU A 267 12.96 19.92 13.33
CA LEU A 267 12.19 21.17 13.21
C LEU A 267 11.15 21.35 14.31
N VAL A 268 10.55 20.26 14.82
CA VAL A 268 9.34 20.36 15.66
C VAL A 268 9.53 19.94 17.12
N ASP A 269 10.59 19.16 17.44
CA ASP A 269 10.79 18.63 18.78
C ASP A 269 11.71 19.56 19.59
N PRO A 270 11.21 20.29 20.62
CA PRO A 270 12.01 21.20 21.41
C PRO A 270 13.16 20.53 22.15
N ASP A 271 12.99 19.26 22.54
CA ASP A 271 13.96 18.52 23.34
C ASP A 271 15.01 17.79 22.47
N PHE A 272 14.91 17.89 21.14
CA PHE A 272 15.84 17.23 20.24
C PHE A 272 17.18 17.93 20.18
N THR A 273 18.29 17.24 20.39
CA THR A 273 19.64 17.80 20.56
C THR A 273 20.71 17.25 19.61
N ASP A 274 20.35 16.28 18.76
CA ASP A 274 21.34 15.63 17.87
C ASP A 274 21.74 16.49 16.65
N VAL A 275 21.04 17.62 16.44
CA VAL A 275 21.33 18.66 15.43
C VAL A 275 21.54 20.00 16.13
N GLU A 276 22.60 20.74 15.75
CA GLU A 276 22.86 22.08 16.28
C GLU A 276 21.86 23.08 15.71
N ARG A 277 21.07 23.69 16.61
CA ARG A 277 20.10 24.74 16.26
C ARG A 277 20.68 26.11 16.59
N LYS A 278 21.49 26.68 15.67
CA LYS A 278 22.13 28.00 15.87
C LYS A 278 21.15 29.13 16.19
N LYS A 279 19.89 29.03 15.75
CA LYS A 279 18.80 30.00 16.09
C LYS A 279 17.96 29.55 17.29
N GLY A 280 18.31 28.42 17.95
CA GLY A 280 17.47 27.81 18.96
C GLY A 280 16.22 27.15 18.37
N PHE A 281 15.36 26.63 19.24
CA PHE A 281 14.03 26.15 18.86
C PHE A 281 13.05 27.32 18.68
N PHE A 282 12.20 27.23 17.68
CA PHE A 282 11.08 28.14 17.46
C PHE A 282 9.83 27.37 17.01
N PRO A 283 8.63 27.83 17.39
CA PRO A 283 7.41 27.14 17.03
C PRO A 283 7.10 27.32 15.54
N LEU A 284 6.55 26.25 14.95
CA LEU A 284 6.06 26.22 13.58
C LEU A 284 4.63 25.69 13.57
N HIS A 285 3.83 26.11 12.60
CA HIS A 285 2.63 25.38 12.26
C HIS A 285 3.02 24.25 11.28
N TYR A 286 3.33 23.08 11.83
CA TYR A 286 3.89 21.98 11.03
C TYR A 286 2.85 20.92 10.69
N VAL A 287 2.71 20.63 9.40
CA VAL A 287 1.79 19.60 8.87
C VAL A 287 2.58 18.48 8.23
N CYS A 288 2.41 17.28 8.78
CA CYS A 288 2.82 16.03 8.15
C CYS A 288 1.69 15.56 7.23
N THR A 289 2.01 15.16 6.00
CA THR A 289 0.99 14.60 5.10
C THR A 289 0.37 13.33 5.66
N THR A 290 1.17 12.42 6.22
CA THR A 290 0.71 11.24 6.97
C THR A 290 1.31 11.25 8.37
N GLU A 291 0.88 10.33 9.23
CA GLU A 291 1.47 10.16 10.56
C GLU A 291 2.88 9.56 10.45
N TYR A 292 3.91 10.37 10.75
CA TYR A 292 5.30 9.92 10.66
C TYR A 292 5.77 9.16 11.91
N ASP A 293 5.29 9.58 13.07
CA ASP A 293 5.61 8.99 14.37
C ASP A 293 4.59 9.49 15.39
N VAL A 294 3.94 8.57 16.10
CA VAL A 294 2.94 8.89 17.14
C VAL A 294 3.51 9.69 18.31
N THR A 295 4.83 9.67 18.50
CA THR A 295 5.54 10.44 19.54
C THR A 295 6.02 11.80 19.07
N MET A 296 5.75 12.19 17.81
CA MET A 296 6.20 13.45 17.23
C MET A 296 5.41 14.63 17.84
N PRO A 297 6.04 15.56 18.58
CA PRO A 297 5.34 16.70 19.13
C PRO A 297 5.08 17.79 18.07
N ASN A 298 4.16 18.70 18.36
CA ASN A 298 3.95 19.94 17.59
C ASN A 298 3.66 19.75 16.10
N VAL A 299 2.98 18.67 15.74
CA VAL A 299 2.59 18.38 14.36
C VAL A 299 1.08 18.18 14.23
N THR A 300 0.55 18.53 13.07
CA THR A 300 -0.79 18.18 12.60
C THR A 300 -0.64 17.20 11.46
N VAL A 301 -1.57 16.24 11.34
CA VAL A 301 -1.54 15.21 10.28
C VAL A 301 -2.69 15.43 9.31
N ALA A 302 -2.36 15.58 8.01
CA ALA A 302 -3.37 15.85 6.97
C ALA A 302 -4.18 14.59 6.58
N PHE A 303 -3.51 13.46 6.46
CA PHE A 303 -4.10 12.16 6.14
C PHE A 303 -3.74 11.14 7.22
N PRO A 304 -4.38 11.19 8.39
CA PRO A 304 -4.08 10.26 9.48
C PRO A 304 -4.39 8.82 9.07
N HIS A 305 -3.71 7.87 9.70
CA HIS A 305 -4.09 6.46 9.59
C HIS A 305 -5.48 6.28 10.19
N HIS A 306 -6.45 5.94 9.35
CA HIS A 306 -7.77 5.59 9.85
C HIS A 306 -7.76 4.14 10.31
N LYS A 307 -8.03 3.93 11.60
CA LYS A 307 -8.42 2.60 12.06
C LYS A 307 -9.65 2.17 11.25
N LEU A 308 -9.52 1.05 10.55
CA LEU A 308 -10.65 0.49 9.83
C LEU A 308 -11.72 0.06 10.84
N THR A 309 -12.90 0.61 10.70
CA THR A 309 -14.07 0.28 11.55
C THR A 309 -15.12 -0.44 10.72
N ASN A 310 -16.01 -1.15 11.39
CA ASN A 310 -17.09 -1.89 10.74
C ASN A 310 -16.57 -2.88 9.67
N ILE A 311 -15.43 -3.50 9.99
CA ILE A 311 -14.84 -4.56 9.18
C ILE A 311 -15.57 -5.88 9.42
N PHE A 312 -15.37 -6.86 8.56
CA PHE A 312 -16.10 -8.12 8.57
C PHE A 312 -16.07 -8.80 9.95
N GLY A 313 -14.89 -8.98 10.55
CA GLY A 313 -14.73 -9.64 11.85
C GLY A 313 -15.48 -8.93 12.98
N GLU A 314 -15.40 -7.59 12.99
CA GLU A 314 -16.14 -6.76 13.95
C GLU A 314 -17.66 -6.86 13.75
N TYR A 315 -18.12 -6.84 12.49
CA TYR A 315 -19.53 -6.89 12.13
C TYR A 315 -20.15 -8.24 12.52
N ILE A 316 -19.50 -9.36 12.17
CA ILE A 316 -19.92 -10.71 12.54
C ILE A 316 -20.01 -10.87 14.06
N SER A 317 -19.02 -10.36 14.78
CA SER A 317 -19.01 -10.34 16.25
C SER A 317 -20.17 -9.55 16.85
N LYS A 318 -20.49 -8.38 16.32
CA LYS A 318 -21.64 -7.55 16.76
C LYS A 318 -22.98 -8.27 16.57
N LEU A 319 -23.10 -9.14 15.59
CA LEU A 319 -24.27 -9.98 15.36
C LEU A 319 -24.34 -11.20 16.30
N GLY A 320 -23.32 -11.41 17.15
CA GLY A 320 -23.23 -12.58 18.03
C GLY A 320 -22.94 -13.89 17.28
N LEU A 321 -22.44 -13.80 16.04
CA LEU A 321 -22.09 -14.95 15.20
C LEU A 321 -20.65 -15.39 15.49
N THR A 322 -20.38 -16.68 15.26
CA THR A 322 -19.05 -17.27 15.42
C THR A 322 -18.31 -17.35 14.09
N GLN A 323 -17.00 -17.14 14.13
CA GLN A 323 -16.15 -17.15 12.94
C GLN A 323 -14.85 -17.90 13.20
N LEU A 324 -14.36 -18.61 12.18
CA LEU A 324 -13.08 -19.29 12.18
C LEU A 324 -12.13 -18.66 11.16
N ARG A 325 -10.87 -18.45 11.53
CA ARG A 325 -9.76 -18.08 10.65
C ARG A 325 -8.80 -19.24 10.61
N ILE A 326 -8.49 -19.75 9.42
CA ILE A 326 -7.61 -20.90 9.26
C ILE A 326 -6.69 -20.73 8.05
N ALA A 327 -5.42 -20.94 8.27
CA ALA A 327 -4.38 -20.96 7.24
C ALA A 327 -3.11 -21.65 7.77
N GLU A 328 -2.17 -21.95 6.86
CA GLU A 328 -0.82 -22.30 7.26
C GLU A 328 0.03 -21.05 7.59
N THR A 329 1.21 -21.27 8.21
CA THR A 329 2.06 -20.19 8.79
C THR A 329 2.27 -19.02 7.83
N GLU A 330 2.57 -19.26 6.56
CA GLU A 330 2.86 -18.21 5.56
C GLU A 330 1.69 -17.25 5.32
N LYS A 331 0.47 -17.72 5.49
CA LYS A 331 -0.75 -16.92 5.24
C LYS A 331 -1.63 -16.71 6.47
N TYR A 332 -1.16 -17.11 7.65
CA TYR A 332 -1.92 -16.92 8.89
C TYR A 332 -2.16 -15.44 9.21
N ALA A 333 -1.14 -14.60 9.08
CA ALA A 333 -1.29 -13.16 9.28
C ALA A 333 -2.28 -12.53 8.30
N HIS A 334 -2.40 -13.09 7.08
CA HIS A 334 -3.31 -12.57 6.06
C HIS A 334 -4.78 -12.80 6.43
N VAL A 335 -5.15 -13.98 6.93
CA VAL A 335 -6.52 -14.25 7.38
C VAL A 335 -6.83 -13.71 8.78
N THR A 336 -5.85 -13.19 9.52
CA THR A 336 -6.00 -12.62 10.87
C THR A 336 -5.72 -11.12 10.89
N PHE A 337 -4.48 -10.70 11.00
CA PHE A 337 -4.05 -9.31 11.12
C PHE A 337 -4.54 -8.43 9.96
N PHE A 338 -4.23 -8.79 8.72
CA PHE A 338 -4.61 -7.99 7.55
C PHE A 338 -6.12 -8.04 7.29
N PHE A 339 -6.75 -9.19 7.43
CA PHE A 339 -8.19 -9.33 7.30
C PHE A 339 -8.95 -8.55 8.38
N ASN A 340 -8.34 -8.36 9.55
CA ASN A 340 -8.85 -7.53 10.64
C ASN A 340 -8.40 -6.06 10.53
N GLY A 341 -7.97 -5.62 9.34
CA GLY A 341 -7.67 -4.22 9.08
C GLY A 341 -6.40 -3.71 9.74
N GLY A 342 -5.40 -4.57 9.93
CA GLY A 342 -4.11 -4.22 10.53
C GLY A 342 -4.13 -4.20 12.06
N VAL A 343 -5.04 -4.94 12.69
CA VAL A 343 -5.09 -5.08 14.15
C VAL A 343 -4.98 -6.54 14.58
N GLU A 344 -4.21 -6.80 15.63
CA GLU A 344 -4.04 -8.13 16.21
C GLU A 344 -5.25 -8.59 17.06
N GLN A 345 -6.21 -7.70 17.29
CA GLN A 345 -7.37 -7.98 18.12
C GLN A 345 -8.14 -9.21 17.61
N VAL A 346 -8.40 -10.14 18.51
CA VAL A 346 -9.36 -11.24 18.33
C VAL A 346 -10.74 -10.73 18.70
N PHE A 347 -11.71 -10.82 17.80
CA PHE A 347 -13.07 -10.38 18.08
C PHE A 347 -13.84 -11.44 18.88
N PRO A 348 -14.82 -11.08 19.71
CA PRO A 348 -15.69 -12.06 20.35
C PRO A 348 -16.33 -13.01 19.33
N GLY A 349 -16.22 -14.32 19.59
CA GLY A 349 -16.68 -15.35 18.66
C GLY A 349 -15.73 -15.68 17.51
N GLU A 350 -14.52 -15.12 17.48
CA GLU A 350 -13.47 -15.42 16.50
C GLU A 350 -12.50 -16.46 17.07
N ASP A 351 -12.40 -17.61 16.41
CA ASP A 351 -11.37 -18.61 16.66
C ASP A 351 -10.33 -18.59 15.54
N ARG A 352 -9.10 -18.95 15.88
CA ARG A 352 -7.95 -18.96 14.96
C ARG A 352 -7.26 -20.31 15.00
N VAL A 353 -6.99 -20.88 13.82
CA VAL A 353 -6.25 -22.13 13.66
C VAL A 353 -5.07 -21.92 12.75
N LEU A 354 -3.89 -22.10 13.30
CA LEU A 354 -2.62 -22.06 12.58
C LEU A 354 -2.13 -23.48 12.34
N ILE A 355 -1.88 -23.82 11.09
CA ILE A 355 -1.20 -25.06 10.68
C ILE A 355 0.24 -24.72 10.33
N PRO A 356 1.25 -25.39 10.91
CA PRO A 356 2.63 -25.11 10.57
C PRO A 356 2.94 -25.38 9.08
N SER A 357 3.55 -24.42 8.39
CA SER A 357 4.09 -24.65 7.05
C SER A 357 5.28 -25.61 7.09
N PRO A 358 5.55 -26.37 6.00
CA PRO A 358 6.67 -27.31 5.97
C PRO A 358 8.00 -26.58 6.06
N LYS A 359 8.94 -27.16 6.82
CA LYS A 359 10.28 -26.61 7.01
C LYS A 359 11.20 -27.01 5.86
N VAL A 360 11.01 -26.42 4.69
CA VAL A 360 11.83 -26.61 3.50
C VAL A 360 12.50 -25.30 3.10
N PRO A 361 13.67 -25.31 2.43
CA PRO A 361 14.33 -24.09 1.98
C PRO A 361 13.48 -23.24 1.01
N THR A 362 12.79 -23.93 0.08
CA THR A 362 11.89 -23.33 -0.92
C THR A 362 10.72 -24.29 -1.17
N TYR A 363 9.54 -23.73 -1.48
CA TYR A 363 8.30 -24.52 -1.56
C TYR A 363 8.12 -25.32 -2.87
N ASP A 364 8.97 -25.13 -3.86
CA ASP A 364 9.06 -26.03 -5.02
C ASP A 364 9.47 -27.46 -4.63
N LEU A 365 10.18 -27.63 -3.51
CA LEU A 365 10.56 -28.94 -2.96
C LEU A 365 9.39 -29.66 -2.29
N LYS A 366 8.32 -28.93 -1.94
CA LYS A 366 7.08 -29.48 -1.35
C LYS A 366 5.87 -28.65 -1.81
N PRO A 367 5.42 -28.79 -3.07
CA PRO A 367 4.35 -27.95 -3.64
C PRO A 367 2.97 -28.10 -2.97
N ASP A 368 2.70 -29.23 -2.36
CA ASP A 368 1.50 -29.46 -1.56
C ASP A 368 1.50 -28.66 -0.24
N MET A 369 2.66 -28.17 0.18
CA MET A 369 2.85 -27.40 1.43
C MET A 369 2.11 -28.07 2.60
N SER A 370 1.23 -27.37 3.30
CA SER A 370 0.36 -27.93 4.34
C SER A 370 -1.13 -27.88 3.96
N ALA A 371 -1.45 -27.82 2.66
CA ALA A 371 -2.83 -27.67 2.20
C ALA A 371 -3.74 -28.82 2.64
N ARG A 372 -3.25 -30.06 2.68
CA ARG A 372 -4.04 -31.23 3.11
C ARG A 372 -4.34 -31.16 4.61
N GLU A 373 -3.36 -30.82 5.44
CA GLU A 373 -3.50 -30.66 6.90
C GLU A 373 -4.45 -29.49 7.23
N VAL A 374 -4.36 -28.38 6.49
CA VAL A 374 -5.29 -27.27 6.58
C VAL A 374 -6.70 -27.71 6.23
N THR A 375 -6.85 -28.52 5.17
CA THR A 375 -8.13 -29.06 4.73
C THR A 375 -8.74 -30.00 5.77
N ASP A 376 -7.95 -30.92 6.32
CA ASP A 376 -8.41 -31.86 7.36
C ASP A 376 -8.93 -31.08 8.59
N ALA A 377 -8.17 -30.13 9.06
CA ALA A 377 -8.54 -29.27 10.19
C ALA A 377 -9.77 -28.40 9.87
N CYS A 378 -9.91 -27.90 8.63
CA CYS A 378 -11.07 -27.12 8.23
C CYS A 378 -12.34 -27.97 8.15
N VAL A 379 -12.27 -29.14 7.52
CA VAL A 379 -13.39 -30.08 7.41
C VAL A 379 -13.90 -30.53 8.78
N GLU A 380 -13.01 -30.89 9.70
CA GLU A 380 -13.37 -31.21 11.09
C GLU A 380 -14.20 -30.07 11.74
N ARG A 381 -13.80 -28.83 11.54
CA ARG A 381 -14.47 -27.67 12.11
C ARG A 381 -15.79 -27.33 11.43
N ILE A 382 -15.88 -27.51 10.12
CA ILE A 382 -17.15 -27.43 9.38
C ILE A 382 -18.14 -28.43 9.95
N GLU A 383 -17.76 -29.71 10.06
CA GLU A 383 -18.59 -30.78 10.51
C GLU A 383 -18.96 -30.71 12.00
N SER A 384 -18.17 -29.99 12.80
CA SER A 384 -18.51 -29.70 14.20
C SER A 384 -19.80 -28.87 14.38
N GLY A 385 -20.24 -28.13 13.33
CA GLY A 385 -21.41 -27.26 13.39
C GLY A 385 -21.26 -26.09 14.37
N SER A 386 -20.02 -25.69 14.69
CA SER A 386 -19.72 -24.65 15.70
C SER A 386 -19.64 -23.25 15.12
N TYR A 387 -19.43 -23.10 13.81
CA TYR A 387 -19.15 -21.82 13.18
C TYR A 387 -20.24 -21.39 12.19
N ASP A 388 -20.56 -20.10 12.20
CA ASP A 388 -21.43 -19.47 11.21
C ASP A 388 -20.64 -19.06 9.97
N VAL A 389 -19.37 -18.68 10.15
CA VAL A 389 -18.49 -18.26 9.05
C VAL A 389 -17.10 -18.86 9.22
N ILE A 390 -16.51 -19.29 8.11
CA ILE A 390 -15.15 -19.83 8.07
C ILE A 390 -14.38 -19.10 6.97
N ILE A 391 -13.22 -18.54 7.29
CA ILE A 391 -12.29 -17.89 6.36
C ILE A 391 -11.04 -18.77 6.27
N LEU A 392 -10.80 -19.30 5.09
CA LEU A 392 -9.73 -20.25 4.77
C LEU A 392 -8.83 -19.67 3.67
N ASN A 393 -7.52 -19.77 3.84
CA ASN A 393 -6.54 -19.46 2.80
C ASN A 393 -5.71 -20.71 2.46
N PHE A 394 -5.53 -20.97 1.15
CA PHE A 394 -4.57 -21.90 0.59
C PHE A 394 -3.39 -21.13 0.01
N ALA A 395 -2.21 -21.27 0.60
CA ALA A 395 -1.00 -20.52 0.27
C ALA A 395 -0.32 -20.94 -1.04
N ASN A 396 -0.65 -22.11 -1.56
CA ASN A 396 0.17 -22.86 -2.51
C ASN A 396 0.48 -22.14 -3.82
N CYS A 397 -0.53 -21.56 -4.50
CA CYS A 397 -0.32 -20.99 -5.83
C CYS A 397 0.59 -19.74 -5.77
N ASP A 398 0.55 -18.99 -4.67
CA ASP A 398 1.42 -17.84 -4.45
C ASP A 398 2.82 -18.28 -4.02
N MET A 399 2.93 -19.00 -2.91
CA MET A 399 4.22 -19.34 -2.32
C MET A 399 5.08 -20.22 -3.23
N VAL A 400 4.48 -21.17 -3.94
CA VAL A 400 5.19 -21.99 -4.93
C VAL A 400 5.44 -21.19 -6.21
N GLY A 401 4.51 -20.33 -6.61
CA GLY A 401 4.66 -19.42 -7.75
C GLY A 401 5.91 -18.53 -7.63
N HIS A 402 6.17 -18.00 -6.45
CA HIS A 402 7.37 -17.18 -6.18
C HIS A 402 8.70 -17.91 -6.39
N THR A 403 8.72 -19.24 -6.42
CA THR A 403 9.94 -20.01 -6.70
C THR A 403 10.35 -19.98 -8.17
N GLY A 404 9.44 -19.62 -9.08
CA GLY A 404 9.66 -19.65 -10.52
C GLY A 404 9.72 -21.06 -11.13
N VAL A 405 9.46 -22.11 -10.33
CA VAL A 405 9.50 -23.51 -10.79
C VAL A 405 8.12 -23.92 -11.31
N TYR A 406 7.95 -23.85 -12.63
CA TYR A 406 6.67 -24.05 -13.31
C TYR A 406 5.97 -25.38 -12.94
N GLU A 407 6.68 -26.52 -12.98
CA GLU A 407 6.08 -27.81 -12.66
C GLU A 407 5.65 -27.92 -11.19
N ALA A 408 6.38 -27.30 -10.28
CA ALA A 408 5.99 -27.23 -8.87
C ALA A 408 4.71 -26.39 -8.69
N ALA A 409 4.62 -25.23 -9.34
CA ALA A 409 3.42 -24.41 -9.31
C ALA A 409 2.19 -25.15 -9.89
N ARG A 410 2.37 -25.92 -10.96
CA ARG A 410 1.30 -26.76 -11.53
C ARG A 410 0.82 -27.82 -10.53
N LEU A 411 1.73 -28.52 -9.85
CA LEU A 411 1.39 -29.48 -8.79
C LEU A 411 0.72 -28.83 -7.59
N ALA A 412 1.13 -27.60 -7.23
CA ALA A 412 0.48 -26.80 -6.19
C ALA A 412 -1.00 -26.53 -6.52
N VAL A 413 -1.30 -26.15 -7.76
CA VAL A 413 -2.68 -25.95 -8.23
C VAL A 413 -3.49 -27.26 -8.18
N GLU A 414 -2.91 -28.39 -8.58
CA GLU A 414 -3.57 -29.71 -8.52
C GLU A 414 -3.90 -30.12 -7.07
N THR A 415 -3.03 -29.77 -6.12
CA THR A 415 -3.30 -30.00 -4.68
C THR A 415 -4.44 -29.10 -4.19
N VAL A 416 -4.45 -27.83 -4.57
CA VAL A 416 -5.53 -26.90 -4.22
C VAL A 416 -6.87 -27.36 -4.79
N ASP A 417 -6.90 -27.90 -6.01
CA ASP A 417 -8.10 -28.48 -6.63
C ASP A 417 -8.73 -29.58 -5.77
N GLU A 418 -7.93 -30.51 -5.29
CA GLU A 418 -8.35 -31.60 -4.39
C GLU A 418 -8.88 -31.04 -3.06
N CYS A 419 -8.14 -30.11 -2.46
CA CYS A 419 -8.45 -29.55 -1.16
C CYS A 419 -9.73 -28.71 -1.19
N VAL A 420 -9.89 -27.85 -2.19
CA VAL A 420 -11.11 -27.03 -2.39
C VAL A 420 -12.33 -27.92 -2.53
N ALA A 421 -12.26 -28.99 -3.30
CA ALA A 421 -13.38 -29.93 -3.48
C ALA A 421 -13.85 -30.51 -2.15
N ARG A 422 -12.92 -30.93 -1.29
CA ARG A 422 -13.22 -31.50 0.04
C ARG A 422 -13.91 -30.50 0.96
N VAL A 423 -13.45 -29.26 0.95
CA VAL A 423 -14.04 -28.18 1.77
C VAL A 423 -15.45 -27.81 1.26
N VAL A 424 -15.62 -27.68 -0.07
CA VAL A 424 -16.93 -27.42 -0.69
C VAL A 424 -17.92 -28.53 -0.35
N GLU A 425 -17.50 -29.80 -0.46
CA GLU A 425 -18.33 -30.95 -0.13
C GLU A 425 -18.73 -30.98 1.34
N ALA A 426 -17.80 -30.76 2.27
CA ALA A 426 -18.08 -30.69 3.70
C ALA A 426 -19.06 -29.58 4.04
N THR A 427 -18.84 -28.36 3.50
CA THR A 427 -19.75 -27.22 3.67
C THR A 427 -21.15 -27.54 3.15
N SER A 428 -21.23 -28.16 1.98
CA SER A 428 -22.49 -28.58 1.36
C SER A 428 -23.23 -29.60 2.20
N ARG A 429 -22.55 -30.61 2.75
CA ARG A 429 -23.17 -31.61 3.67
C ARG A 429 -23.82 -30.98 4.90
N MET A 430 -23.25 -29.85 5.36
CA MET A 430 -23.83 -29.09 6.47
C MET A 430 -24.93 -28.12 6.04
N GLY A 431 -25.34 -28.12 4.76
CA GLY A 431 -26.32 -27.21 4.19
C GLY A 431 -25.78 -25.81 3.95
N GLY A 432 -24.47 -25.60 4.02
CA GLY A 432 -23.80 -24.32 3.93
C GLY A 432 -23.52 -23.84 2.52
N ILE A 433 -22.94 -22.63 2.43
CA ILE A 433 -22.59 -21.97 1.19
C ILE A 433 -21.07 -21.78 1.16
N THR A 434 -20.45 -22.07 -0.01
CA THR A 434 -19.02 -21.79 -0.19
C THR A 434 -18.84 -20.64 -1.19
N LEU A 435 -18.02 -19.65 -0.79
CA LEU A 435 -17.51 -18.60 -1.64
C LEU A 435 -16.06 -18.94 -1.97
N ILE A 436 -15.69 -18.92 -3.26
CA ILE A 436 -14.32 -19.22 -3.71
C ILE A 436 -13.78 -17.99 -4.42
N THR A 437 -12.63 -17.51 -4.00
CA THR A 437 -11.94 -16.36 -4.63
C THR A 437 -10.43 -16.51 -4.55
N ALA A 438 -9.72 -15.51 -5.03
CA ALA A 438 -8.30 -15.29 -4.77
C ALA A 438 -8.09 -13.80 -4.41
N ASP A 439 -6.95 -13.48 -3.88
CA ASP A 439 -6.58 -12.13 -3.45
C ASP A 439 -5.76 -11.39 -4.51
N HIS A 440 -4.97 -12.10 -5.31
CA HIS A 440 -4.21 -11.62 -6.48
C HIS A 440 -3.82 -12.81 -7.39
N GLY A 441 -3.17 -12.51 -8.52
CA GLY A 441 -2.57 -13.53 -9.40
C GLY A 441 -1.07 -13.68 -9.16
N ASN A 442 -0.57 -14.90 -9.39
CA ASN A 442 0.86 -15.27 -9.37
C ASN A 442 1.10 -16.48 -10.30
N ALA A 443 0.57 -17.67 -9.97
CA ALA A 443 0.80 -18.90 -10.73
C ALA A 443 0.18 -18.93 -12.15
N ASP A 444 -0.61 -17.95 -12.50
CA ASP A 444 -1.13 -17.73 -13.86
C ASP A 444 -0.05 -17.25 -14.85
N ARG A 445 1.10 -16.75 -14.35
CA ARG A 445 2.25 -16.35 -15.16
C ARG A 445 3.56 -16.78 -14.50
N MET A 446 4.16 -17.85 -14.99
CA MET A 446 5.41 -18.41 -14.45
C MET A 446 6.63 -18.14 -15.36
N LEU A 447 6.43 -17.54 -16.53
CA LEU A 447 7.50 -17.21 -17.48
C LEU A 447 7.39 -15.74 -17.92
N GLU A 448 8.54 -15.13 -18.16
CA GLU A 448 8.65 -13.84 -18.83
C GLU A 448 8.18 -13.92 -20.31
N ASP A 449 8.10 -12.80 -20.98
CA ASP A 449 7.65 -12.73 -22.37
C ASP A 449 8.61 -13.43 -23.37
N ASP A 450 9.84 -13.70 -22.95
CA ASP A 450 10.81 -14.51 -23.71
C ASP A 450 10.47 -16.01 -23.72
N GLY A 451 9.49 -16.44 -22.89
CA GLY A 451 9.05 -17.82 -22.78
C GLY A 451 10.03 -18.79 -22.11
N VAL A 452 11.13 -18.29 -21.54
CA VAL A 452 12.21 -19.10 -20.95
C VAL A 452 12.57 -18.63 -19.53
N THR A 453 12.69 -17.32 -19.32
CA THR A 453 13.05 -16.77 -18.01
C THR A 453 11.91 -16.96 -17.00
N PRO A 454 12.16 -17.51 -15.80
CA PRO A 454 11.14 -17.59 -14.77
C PRO A 454 10.60 -16.22 -14.36
N TYR A 455 9.28 -16.11 -14.28
CA TYR A 455 8.58 -14.97 -13.71
C TYR A 455 8.13 -15.33 -12.29
N THR A 456 8.51 -14.53 -11.31
CA THR A 456 8.30 -14.81 -9.87
C THR A 456 7.49 -13.75 -9.15
N ALA A 457 7.06 -12.69 -9.84
CA ALA A 457 6.27 -11.62 -9.27
C ALA A 457 4.75 -11.92 -9.38
N HIS A 458 3.95 -11.13 -8.68
CA HIS A 458 2.50 -11.16 -8.85
C HIS A 458 2.07 -10.65 -10.23
N THR A 459 0.82 -10.89 -10.60
CA THR A 459 0.26 -10.42 -11.87
C THR A 459 -0.81 -9.37 -11.66
N THR A 460 -1.12 -8.62 -12.70
CA THR A 460 -2.25 -7.69 -12.72
C THR A 460 -3.54 -8.34 -13.24
N ASN A 461 -3.54 -9.65 -13.45
CA ASN A 461 -4.68 -10.38 -13.96
C ASN A 461 -5.82 -10.43 -12.94
N PRO A 462 -7.08 -10.52 -13.41
CA PRO A 462 -8.23 -10.68 -12.54
C PRO A 462 -8.20 -12.03 -11.82
N VAL A 463 -8.99 -12.14 -10.76
CA VAL A 463 -9.16 -13.35 -9.96
C VAL A 463 -10.60 -13.89 -10.06
N PRO A 464 -10.84 -15.19 -9.78
CA PRO A 464 -12.18 -15.74 -9.78
C PRO A 464 -12.98 -15.32 -8.55
N PHE A 465 -14.30 -15.26 -8.69
CA PHE A 465 -15.24 -15.24 -7.58
C PHE A 465 -16.44 -16.11 -7.93
N TYR A 466 -16.67 -17.17 -7.17
CA TYR A 466 -17.75 -18.13 -7.38
C TYR A 466 -18.54 -18.38 -6.10
N ILE A 467 -19.84 -18.60 -6.25
CA ILE A 467 -20.77 -18.91 -5.15
C ILE A 467 -21.31 -20.31 -5.36
N CYS A 468 -20.85 -21.27 -4.56
CA CYS A 468 -21.33 -22.64 -4.60
C CYS A 468 -22.57 -22.76 -3.71
N LEU A 469 -23.72 -22.81 -4.34
CA LEU A 469 -25.02 -22.95 -3.69
C LEU A 469 -25.47 -24.41 -3.76
N LEU A 470 -26.12 -24.88 -2.68
CA LEU A 470 -26.98 -26.05 -2.79
C LEU A 470 -28.18 -25.65 -3.67
N TYR A 471 -28.17 -26.05 -4.92
CA TYR A 471 -29.36 -25.90 -5.78
C TYR A 471 -30.43 -26.90 -5.26
N THR A 472 -31.27 -26.42 -4.35
CA THR A 472 -32.55 -27.05 -4.00
C THR A 472 -33.69 -26.43 -4.79
N SER A 473 -33.45 -25.53 -5.73
CA SER A 473 -34.45 -25.06 -6.69
C SER A 473 -34.80 -26.20 -7.62
N PRO A 474 -36.08 -26.58 -7.73
CA PRO A 474 -36.47 -27.50 -8.80
C PRO A 474 -36.04 -26.93 -10.14
N SER A 475 -35.39 -27.76 -10.94
CA SER A 475 -35.05 -27.41 -12.32
C SER A 475 -36.34 -27.03 -13.07
N PRO A 476 -36.29 -26.11 -14.08
CA PRO A 476 -37.42 -25.92 -14.94
C PRO A 476 -37.99 -27.21 -15.56
N ARG A 477 -37.24 -28.30 -15.58
CA ARG A 477 -37.70 -29.62 -15.96
C ARG A 477 -38.59 -30.29 -14.91
N ASP A 478 -38.53 -29.85 -13.65
CA ASP A 478 -39.33 -30.40 -12.55
C ASP A 478 -40.78 -29.80 -12.56
N TYR A 479 -41.00 -28.74 -13.33
CA TYR A 479 -42.34 -28.17 -13.61
C TYR A 479 -42.95 -28.60 -14.90
N ALA A 480 -42.32 -29.50 -15.65
CA ALA A 480 -42.78 -30.02 -16.94
C ALA A 480 -43.41 -31.40 -16.84
N ALA A 481 -43.91 -31.83 -15.68
CA ALA A 481 -44.67 -33.06 -15.49
C ALA A 481 -46.10 -32.78 -15.04
#